data_20af351678cc8b417f1881255d647f5b
#
_entry.id   20af351678cc8b417f1881255d647f5b
#
_cell.length_a   1.000
_cell.length_b   1.000
_cell.length_c   1.000
_cell.angle_alpha   90.00
_cell.angle_beta   90.00
_cell.angle_gamma   90.00
#
_symmetry.space_group_name_H-M   'P 1'
#
loop_
_entity.id
_entity.type
_entity.pdbx_description
1 polymer ?
#
loop_
_entity_poly.entity_id
_entity_poly.type
_entity_poly.pdbx_seq_one_letter_code
_entity_poly.pdbx_strand_id
1 'polypeptide(L)'
;TIVSKLKVMVEAHCGNYLVFCPSYAYLENLHEAFRTAFPNVKTIIQENSMSEEQRRAFLESFAEKPKEPLIGFAVLGGIFSEGIDLKGTRLSGCAIISVWLPMLNDETDELRKYFDEKNFDGFQYAYQLPGLNNVFQAAGRVIRGERDVGVVLLIDERFAERRYVQFYPHFWKTLEYVHGNEHRRNSLVIFRNIQG
;
A
#
# COMPACT_ATOMS: atom_id res chain seq x y z
N THR A 1 6.48 -9.63 -12.77
CA THR A 1 5.37 -9.98 -11.85
C THR A 1 5.39 -9.09 -10.60
N ILE A 2 4.28 -9.03 -9.84
CA ILE A 2 4.23 -8.31 -8.54
C ILE A 2 5.25 -8.92 -7.58
N VAL A 3 5.31 -10.23 -7.50
CA VAL A 3 6.26 -10.98 -6.64
C VAL A 3 7.72 -10.56 -6.89
N SER A 4 8.14 -10.42 -8.15
CA SER A 4 9.49 -9.96 -8.50
C SER A 4 9.76 -8.52 -8.06
N LYS A 5 8.75 -7.63 -8.13
CA LYS A 5 8.88 -6.24 -7.69
C LYS A 5 9.02 -6.15 -6.17
N LEU A 6 8.24 -6.93 -5.42
CA LEU A 6 8.35 -7.03 -3.97
C LEU A 6 9.73 -7.56 -3.55
N LYS A 7 10.27 -8.55 -4.27
CA LYS A 7 11.62 -9.06 -4.01
C LYS A 7 12.67 -7.95 -4.13
N VAL A 8 12.66 -7.21 -5.23
CA VAL A 8 13.62 -6.11 -5.46
C VAL A 8 13.55 -5.07 -4.33
N MET A 9 12.33 -4.73 -3.86
CA MET A 9 12.16 -3.81 -2.75
C MET A 9 12.81 -4.32 -1.46
N VAL A 10 12.62 -5.61 -1.15
CA VAL A 10 13.15 -6.23 0.08
C VAL A 10 14.66 -6.45 0.01
N GLU A 11 15.22 -6.75 -1.16
CA GLU A 11 16.65 -6.96 -1.33
C GLU A 11 17.45 -5.66 -1.42
N ALA A 12 16.80 -4.55 -1.79
CA ALA A 12 17.48 -3.26 -1.95
C ALA A 12 17.99 -2.68 -0.62
N HIS A 13 17.35 -2.99 0.50
CA HIS A 13 17.73 -2.53 1.82
C HIS A 13 17.25 -3.50 2.89
N CYS A 14 18.08 -3.79 3.89
CA CYS A 14 17.67 -4.58 5.05
C CYS A 14 16.73 -3.76 5.94
N GLY A 15 15.45 -4.09 5.91
CA GLY A 15 14.41 -3.34 6.62
C GLY A 15 13.12 -4.12 6.73
N ASN A 16 12.11 -3.50 7.29
CA ASN A 16 10.77 -4.05 7.36
C ASN A 16 9.88 -3.41 6.29
N TYR A 17 9.06 -4.23 5.68
CA TYR A 17 8.19 -3.86 4.58
C TYR A 17 6.76 -4.33 4.83
N LEU A 18 5.78 -3.55 4.39
CA LEU A 18 4.37 -3.89 4.50
C LEU A 18 3.69 -3.83 3.15
N VAL A 19 3.02 -4.91 2.76
CA VAL A 19 2.28 -5.02 1.49
C VAL A 19 0.80 -4.95 1.79
N PHE A 20 0.13 -3.93 1.26
CA PHE A 20 -1.31 -3.77 1.37
C PHE A 20 -2.01 -4.35 0.14
N CYS A 21 -2.87 -5.32 0.38
CA CYS A 21 -3.64 -6.04 -0.63
C CYS A 21 -5.11 -5.61 -0.62
N PRO A 22 -5.83 -5.71 -1.77
CA PRO A 22 -7.22 -5.28 -1.85
C PRO A 22 -8.22 -6.18 -1.12
N SER A 23 -7.85 -7.43 -0.81
CA SER A 23 -8.70 -8.39 -0.11
C SER A 23 -7.88 -9.50 0.55
N TYR A 24 -8.48 -10.24 1.49
CA TYR A 24 -7.85 -11.42 2.11
C TYR A 24 -7.50 -12.51 1.09
N ALA A 25 -8.39 -12.82 0.16
CA ALA A 25 -8.13 -13.82 -0.88
C ALA A 25 -6.93 -13.44 -1.76
N TYR A 26 -6.81 -12.16 -2.12
CA TYR A 26 -5.66 -11.67 -2.88
C TYR A 26 -4.36 -11.75 -2.05
N LEU A 27 -4.44 -11.37 -0.79
CA LEU A 27 -3.33 -11.39 0.16
C LEU A 27 -2.78 -12.81 0.34
N GLU A 28 -3.64 -13.80 0.58
CA GLU A 28 -3.27 -15.21 0.75
C GLU A 28 -2.57 -15.75 -0.50
N ASN A 29 -3.16 -15.54 -1.68
CA ASN A 29 -2.57 -15.96 -2.96
C ASN A 29 -1.21 -15.32 -3.23
N LEU A 30 -1.08 -14.01 -2.97
CA LEU A 30 0.18 -13.29 -3.17
C LEU A 30 1.25 -13.75 -2.18
N HIS A 31 0.88 -13.93 -0.91
CA HIS A 31 1.79 -14.42 0.13
C HIS A 31 2.31 -15.81 -0.20
N GLU A 32 1.43 -16.75 -0.61
CA GLU A 32 1.83 -18.08 -1.02
C GLU A 32 2.77 -18.06 -2.23
N ALA A 33 2.44 -17.27 -3.25
CA ALA A 33 3.29 -17.09 -4.42
C ALA A 33 4.67 -16.48 -4.06
N PHE A 34 4.69 -15.53 -3.15
CA PHE A 34 5.93 -14.91 -2.67
C PHE A 34 6.79 -15.90 -1.89
N ARG A 35 6.22 -16.63 -0.94
CA ARG A 35 6.93 -17.66 -0.14
C ARG A 35 7.49 -18.79 -1.00
N THR A 36 6.73 -19.23 -2.01
CA THR A 36 7.17 -20.27 -2.94
C THR A 36 8.36 -19.80 -3.77
N ALA A 37 8.32 -18.55 -4.24
CA ALA A 37 9.40 -18.00 -5.05
C ALA A 37 10.64 -17.59 -4.23
N PHE A 38 10.46 -17.18 -2.96
CA PHE A 38 11.52 -16.64 -2.10
C PHE A 38 11.42 -17.20 -0.66
N PRO A 39 11.70 -18.51 -0.48
CA PRO A 39 11.49 -19.21 0.80
C PRO A 39 12.40 -18.71 1.93
N ASN A 40 13.49 -18.04 1.60
CA ASN A 40 14.47 -17.53 2.57
C ASN A 40 14.12 -16.13 3.12
N VAL A 41 13.10 -15.45 2.58
CA VAL A 41 12.64 -14.16 3.08
C VAL A 41 11.60 -14.36 4.18
N LYS A 42 11.84 -13.77 5.34
CA LYS A 42 10.90 -13.85 6.46
C LYS A 42 9.60 -13.10 6.12
N THR A 43 8.48 -13.78 6.30
CA THR A 43 7.15 -13.23 6.03
C THR A 43 6.21 -13.36 7.21
N ILE A 44 5.30 -12.42 7.36
CA ILE A 44 4.14 -12.48 8.26
C ILE A 44 2.89 -12.06 7.50
N ILE A 45 1.74 -12.55 7.92
CA ILE A 45 0.46 -12.33 7.25
C ILE A 45 -0.60 -11.88 8.24
N GLN A 46 -1.42 -10.93 7.84
CA GLN A 46 -2.64 -10.59 8.56
C GLN A 46 -3.67 -11.69 8.35
N GLU A 47 -4.12 -12.29 9.43
CA GLU A 47 -5.24 -13.24 9.42
C GLU A 47 -6.58 -12.53 9.55
N ASN A 48 -7.63 -13.14 9.02
CA ASN A 48 -9.00 -12.68 9.25
C ASN A 48 -9.37 -12.93 10.72
N SER A 49 -9.95 -11.95 11.38
CA SER A 49 -10.39 -12.06 12.78
C SER A 49 -9.26 -12.22 13.82
N MET A 50 -8.16 -11.50 13.67
CA MET A 50 -7.09 -11.47 14.68
C MET A 50 -7.57 -10.91 16.01
N SER A 51 -7.18 -11.58 17.12
CA SER A 51 -7.32 -11.04 18.47
C SER A 51 -6.43 -9.81 18.68
N GLU A 52 -6.68 -9.05 19.74
CA GLU A 52 -5.84 -7.92 20.13
C GLU A 52 -4.37 -8.33 20.36
N GLU A 53 -4.17 -9.51 20.98
CA GLU A 53 -2.83 -10.06 21.21
C GLU A 53 -2.12 -10.43 19.91
N GLN A 54 -2.82 -11.04 18.96
CA GLN A 54 -2.29 -11.36 17.64
C GLN A 54 -1.93 -10.10 16.83
N ARG A 55 -2.77 -9.06 16.91
CA ARG A 55 -2.48 -7.76 16.29
C ARG A 55 -1.22 -7.14 16.87
N ARG A 56 -1.08 -7.15 18.20
CA ARG A 56 0.10 -6.64 18.88
C ARG A 56 1.35 -7.43 18.47
N ALA A 57 1.29 -8.77 18.47
CA ALA A 57 2.40 -9.62 18.06
C ALA A 57 2.82 -9.38 16.59
N PHE A 58 1.84 -9.17 15.69
CA PHE A 58 2.11 -8.79 14.30
C PHE A 58 2.91 -7.49 14.24
N LEU A 59 2.51 -6.45 15.00
CA LEU A 59 3.19 -5.17 15.03
C LEU A 59 4.56 -5.22 15.71
N GLU A 60 4.72 -6.00 16.76
CA GLU A 60 5.97 -6.19 17.46
C GLU A 60 7.02 -6.92 16.60
N SER A 61 6.59 -7.69 15.61
CA SER A 61 7.49 -8.33 14.64
C SER A 61 8.29 -7.32 13.79
N PHE A 62 7.80 -6.10 13.64
CA PHE A 62 8.50 -5.00 12.94
C PHE A 62 9.49 -4.32 13.89
N ALA A 63 10.63 -4.95 14.12
CA ALA A 63 11.66 -4.43 15.02
C ALA A 63 12.37 -3.20 14.43
N GLU A 64 12.86 -2.31 15.31
CA GLU A 64 13.81 -1.29 14.88
C GLU A 64 15.16 -1.95 14.52
N LYS A 65 15.75 -1.51 13.39
CA LYS A 65 17.05 -2.03 12.90
C LYS A 65 17.07 -3.57 12.80
N PRO A 66 16.21 -4.17 11.97
CA PRO A 66 16.17 -5.62 11.83
C PRO A 66 17.51 -6.14 11.27
N LYS A 67 17.91 -7.32 11.70
CA LYS A 67 19.11 -8.01 11.17
C LYS A 67 18.85 -8.71 9.84
N GLU A 68 17.59 -9.03 9.58
CA GLU A 68 17.10 -9.68 8.38
C GLU A 68 15.84 -8.95 7.90
N PRO A 69 15.61 -8.85 6.58
CA PRO A 69 14.42 -8.21 6.07
C PRO A 69 13.15 -8.99 6.46
N LEU A 70 12.11 -8.25 6.83
CA LEU A 70 10.78 -8.77 7.11
C LEU A 70 9.78 -8.15 6.15
N ILE A 71 8.94 -8.96 5.53
CA ILE A 71 7.81 -8.50 4.73
C ILE A 71 6.49 -8.97 5.36
N GLY A 72 5.63 -8.02 5.72
CA GLY A 72 4.29 -8.27 6.20
C GLY A 72 3.26 -8.08 5.10
N PHE A 73 2.19 -8.87 5.12
CA PHE A 73 1.06 -8.75 4.20
C PHE A 73 -0.19 -8.40 4.99
N ALA A 74 -0.89 -7.34 4.58
CA ALA A 74 -2.10 -6.85 5.23
C ALA A 74 -3.15 -6.42 4.20
N VAL A 75 -4.41 -6.27 4.63
CA VAL A 75 -5.49 -5.78 3.78
C VAL A 75 -5.56 -4.26 3.88
N LEU A 76 -5.66 -3.59 2.73
CA LEU A 76 -5.84 -2.14 2.65
C LEU A 76 -7.23 -1.75 3.16
N GLY A 77 -7.34 -0.66 3.93
CA GLY A 77 -8.58 -0.28 4.60
C GLY A 77 -8.93 -1.13 5.82
N GLY A 78 -8.09 -2.11 6.18
CA GLY A 78 -8.23 -2.93 7.38
C GLY A 78 -7.53 -2.33 8.60
N ILE A 79 -7.55 -3.10 9.70
CA ILE A 79 -7.01 -2.70 11.01
C ILE A 79 -5.55 -2.22 10.98
N PHE A 80 -4.77 -2.66 10.01
CA PHE A 80 -3.36 -2.28 9.86
C PHE A 80 -3.11 -1.11 8.90
N SER A 81 -4.11 -0.66 8.16
CA SER A 81 -4.03 0.63 7.43
C SER A 81 -4.46 1.81 8.29
N GLU A 82 -5.32 1.56 9.30
CA GLU A 82 -5.74 2.54 10.30
C GLU A 82 -5.09 2.20 11.66
N GLY A 83 -4.59 3.17 12.39
CA GLY A 83 -4.16 2.97 13.78
C GLY A 83 -2.85 2.21 14.04
N ILE A 84 -2.06 1.82 13.02
CA ILE A 84 -0.71 1.29 13.26
C ILE A 84 0.23 2.43 13.62
N ASP A 85 0.82 2.35 14.79
CA ASP A 85 1.89 3.26 15.20
C ASP A 85 3.28 2.57 15.07
N LEU A 86 3.70 2.35 13.82
CA LEU A 86 5.07 1.93 13.51
C LEU A 86 5.95 3.17 13.37
N LYS A 87 6.27 3.82 14.51
CA LYS A 87 7.09 5.05 14.55
C LYS A 87 8.55 4.77 14.17
N GLY A 88 9.20 5.81 13.68
CA GLY A 88 10.64 5.81 13.41
C GLY A 88 11.05 4.89 12.26
N THR A 89 12.12 4.13 12.45
CA THR A 89 12.74 3.27 11.44
C THR A 89 12.12 1.87 11.35
N ARG A 90 10.96 1.65 11.98
CA ARG A 90 10.31 0.33 12.01
C ARG A 90 9.71 -0.10 10.66
N LEU A 91 9.47 0.84 9.74
CA LEU A 91 9.05 0.55 8.37
C LEU A 91 9.96 1.28 7.38
N SER A 92 10.66 0.50 6.53
CA SER A 92 11.53 1.02 5.46
C SER A 92 10.78 1.25 4.15
N GLY A 93 9.66 0.56 3.95
CA GLY A 93 8.85 0.72 2.76
C GLY A 93 7.51 0.03 2.83
N CYS A 94 6.63 0.40 1.92
CA CYS A 94 5.37 -0.33 1.70
C CYS A 94 5.07 -0.48 0.21
N ALA A 95 4.28 -1.51 -0.11
CA ALA A 95 3.68 -1.69 -1.41
C ALA A 95 2.16 -1.65 -1.28
N ILE A 96 1.48 -0.91 -2.13
CA ILE A 96 0.03 -0.79 -2.14
C ILE A 96 -0.47 -1.32 -3.49
N ILE A 97 -1.25 -2.39 -3.44
CA ILE A 97 -1.74 -3.09 -4.61
C ILE A 97 -3.20 -2.71 -4.85
N SER A 98 -3.46 -2.13 -6.02
CA SER A 98 -4.76 -1.58 -6.40
C SER A 98 -5.10 -0.25 -5.71
N VAL A 99 -5.96 0.53 -6.36
CA VAL A 99 -6.42 1.85 -5.88
C VAL A 99 -7.48 1.77 -4.80
N TRP A 100 -7.80 0.60 -4.33
CA TRP A 100 -8.91 0.32 -3.41
C TRP A 100 -10.14 1.21 -3.68
N LEU A 101 -11.24 0.63 -4.05
CA LEU A 101 -12.51 1.34 -4.18
C LEU A 101 -13.48 0.78 -3.14
N PRO A 102 -14.26 1.62 -2.45
CA PRO A 102 -15.35 1.16 -1.59
C PRO A 102 -16.24 0.15 -2.31
N MET A 103 -16.81 -0.78 -1.56
CA MET A 103 -17.78 -1.72 -2.13
C MET A 103 -18.97 -0.95 -2.71
N LEU A 104 -19.45 -1.44 -3.86
CA LEU A 104 -20.72 -1.00 -4.43
C LEU A 104 -21.84 -1.41 -3.46
N ASN A 105 -22.50 -0.45 -2.86
CA ASN A 105 -23.67 -0.62 -2.03
C ASN A 105 -24.62 0.57 -2.22
N ASP A 106 -25.83 0.44 -1.71
CA ASP A 106 -26.87 1.47 -1.87
C ASP A 106 -26.44 2.82 -1.30
N GLU A 107 -25.72 2.83 -0.19
CA GLU A 107 -25.24 4.05 0.48
C GLU A 107 -24.22 4.80 -0.36
N THR A 108 -23.21 4.11 -0.92
CA THR A 108 -22.22 4.73 -1.81
C THR A 108 -22.84 5.17 -3.14
N ASP A 109 -23.82 4.44 -3.65
CA ASP A 109 -24.59 4.85 -4.85
C ASP A 109 -25.48 6.07 -4.60
N GLU A 110 -26.12 6.18 -3.45
CA GLU A 110 -26.87 7.38 -3.06
C GLU A 110 -25.95 8.59 -2.91
N LEU A 111 -24.79 8.42 -2.27
CA LEU A 111 -23.79 9.46 -2.14
C LEU A 111 -23.29 9.94 -3.52
N ARG A 112 -23.02 9.01 -4.44
CA ARG A 112 -22.65 9.32 -5.81
C ARG A 112 -23.73 10.16 -6.50
N LYS A 113 -25.01 9.72 -6.45
CA LYS A 113 -26.14 10.44 -7.05
C LYS A 113 -26.28 11.85 -6.47
N TYR A 114 -26.14 11.97 -5.14
CA TYR A 114 -26.19 13.28 -4.47
C TYR A 114 -25.14 14.25 -5.01
N PHE A 115 -23.91 13.81 -5.23
CA PHE A 115 -22.87 14.67 -5.80
C PHE A 115 -23.11 14.97 -7.28
N ASP A 116 -23.58 14.00 -8.08
CA ASP A 116 -23.93 14.21 -9.49
C ASP A 116 -25.05 15.27 -9.63
N GLU A 117 -26.08 15.25 -8.76
CA GLU A 117 -27.16 16.26 -8.73
C GLU A 117 -26.64 17.67 -8.36
N LYS A 118 -25.53 17.75 -7.64
CA LYS A 118 -24.87 19.03 -7.29
C LYS A 118 -23.84 19.49 -8.32
N ASN A 119 -23.78 18.85 -9.49
CA ASN A 119 -22.79 19.10 -10.56
C ASN A 119 -21.33 18.85 -10.14
N PHE A 120 -21.10 17.94 -9.21
CA PHE A 120 -19.77 17.38 -8.91
C PHE A 120 -19.62 16.01 -9.58
N ASP A 121 -18.40 15.52 -9.69
CA ASP A 121 -18.14 14.14 -10.13
C ASP A 121 -18.46 13.16 -8.98
N GLY A 122 -19.67 12.58 -9.02
CA GLY A 122 -20.14 11.67 -7.97
C GLY A 122 -19.25 10.43 -7.80
N PHE A 123 -18.67 9.91 -8.88
CA PHE A 123 -17.70 8.81 -8.78
C PHE A 123 -16.43 9.23 -8.03
N GLN A 124 -15.93 10.41 -8.30
CA GLN A 124 -14.75 10.95 -7.61
C GLN A 124 -15.00 11.05 -6.11
N TYR A 125 -16.12 11.61 -5.69
CA TYR A 125 -16.40 11.84 -4.26
C TYR A 125 -16.82 10.58 -3.51
N ALA A 126 -17.61 9.69 -4.13
CA ALA A 126 -18.13 8.49 -3.46
C ALA A 126 -17.14 7.32 -3.46
N TYR A 127 -16.25 7.23 -4.44
CA TYR A 127 -15.37 6.06 -4.62
C TYR A 127 -13.88 6.42 -4.68
N GLN A 128 -13.50 7.34 -5.55
CA GLN A 128 -12.09 7.61 -5.82
C GLN A 128 -11.37 8.27 -4.65
N LEU A 129 -11.91 9.33 -4.08
CA LEU A 129 -11.29 10.06 -2.95
C LEU A 129 -11.23 9.21 -1.68
N PRO A 130 -12.30 8.49 -1.26
CA PRO A 130 -12.20 7.55 -0.14
C PRO A 130 -11.13 6.46 -0.36
N GLY A 131 -11.05 5.92 -1.58
CA GLY A 131 -10.02 4.96 -1.93
C GLY A 131 -8.60 5.52 -1.83
N LEU A 132 -8.37 6.71 -2.39
CA LEU A 132 -7.09 7.41 -2.27
C LEU A 132 -6.73 7.75 -0.82
N ASN A 133 -7.71 8.10 0.00
CA ASN A 133 -7.46 8.38 1.42
C ASN A 133 -6.86 7.15 2.13
N ASN A 134 -7.39 5.96 1.87
CA ASN A 134 -6.81 4.71 2.40
C ASN A 134 -5.39 4.47 1.88
N VAL A 135 -5.13 4.75 0.60
CA VAL A 135 -3.77 4.68 0.02
C VAL A 135 -2.83 5.65 0.72
N PHE A 136 -3.25 6.90 0.94
CA PHE A 136 -2.44 7.91 1.62
C PHE A 136 -2.19 7.57 3.09
N GLN A 137 -3.17 7.03 3.79
CA GLN A 137 -3.00 6.55 5.16
C GLN A 137 -1.98 5.42 5.24
N ALA A 138 -2.06 4.44 4.33
CA ALA A 138 -1.11 3.34 4.25
C ALA A 138 0.31 3.82 3.91
N ALA A 139 0.46 4.66 2.89
CA ALA A 139 1.74 5.25 2.51
C ALA A 139 2.33 6.15 3.61
N GLY A 140 1.47 6.87 4.32
CA GLY A 140 1.82 7.73 5.46
C GLY A 140 2.37 6.96 6.68
N ARG A 141 2.36 5.62 6.65
CA ARG A 141 3.09 4.82 7.66
C ARG A 141 4.59 4.83 7.41
N VAL A 142 5.00 5.06 6.18
CA VAL A 142 6.41 5.12 5.77
C VAL A 142 6.87 6.57 5.56
N ILE A 143 6.10 7.35 4.81
CA ILE A 143 6.43 8.73 4.43
C ILE A 143 5.30 9.64 4.90
N ARG A 144 5.51 10.37 6.01
CA ARG A 144 4.56 11.29 6.63
C ARG A 144 4.81 12.74 6.20
N GLY A 145 6.03 13.03 5.81
CA GLY A 145 6.46 14.37 5.44
C GLY A 145 7.79 14.40 4.70
N GLU A 146 8.30 15.60 4.46
CA GLU A 146 9.49 15.84 3.63
C GLU A 146 10.80 15.23 4.18
N ARG A 147 10.86 14.97 5.49
CA ARG A 147 12.08 14.47 6.16
C ARG A 147 12.11 12.96 6.33
N ASP A 148 10.99 12.28 6.08
CA ASP A 148 10.94 10.83 6.20
C ASP A 148 11.64 10.16 5.02
N VAL A 149 12.36 9.09 5.29
CA VAL A 149 13.06 8.30 4.28
C VAL A 149 12.40 6.95 4.15
N GLY A 150 12.01 6.57 2.94
CA GLY A 150 11.39 5.28 2.70
C GLY A 150 10.95 5.12 1.25
N VAL A 151 10.43 3.93 0.94
CA VAL A 151 9.95 3.58 -0.39
C VAL A 151 8.46 3.24 -0.33
N VAL A 152 7.68 3.85 -1.20
CA VAL A 152 6.27 3.50 -1.42
C VAL A 152 6.10 3.02 -2.85
N LEU A 153 5.67 1.78 -3.02
CA LEU A 153 5.34 1.20 -4.33
C LEU A 153 3.82 1.22 -4.52
N LEU A 154 3.35 1.94 -5.53
CA LEU A 154 1.95 1.91 -5.94
C LEU A 154 1.82 1.00 -7.16
N ILE A 155 1.15 -0.13 -7.02
CA ILE A 155 1.09 -1.20 -8.03
C ILE A 155 -0.31 -1.30 -8.62
N ASP A 156 -0.62 -0.40 -9.54
CA ASP A 156 -1.82 -0.37 -10.39
C ASP A 156 -1.62 0.69 -11.45
N GLU A 157 -2.07 0.45 -12.70
CA GLU A 157 -1.93 1.43 -13.79
C GLU A 157 -2.68 2.75 -13.53
N ARG A 158 -3.78 2.69 -12.78
CA ARG A 158 -4.60 3.84 -12.42
C ARG A 158 -3.85 4.87 -11.60
N PHE A 159 -2.84 4.47 -10.84
CA PHE A 159 -2.01 5.40 -10.08
C PHE A 159 -1.21 6.37 -10.95
N ALA A 160 -1.00 6.06 -12.24
CA ALA A 160 -0.37 6.97 -13.20
C ALA A 160 -1.36 7.91 -13.91
N GLU A 161 -2.66 7.71 -13.74
CA GLU A 161 -3.66 8.55 -14.38
C GLU A 161 -3.76 9.93 -13.72
N ARG A 162 -3.92 10.98 -14.54
CA ARG A 162 -4.02 12.37 -14.05
C ARG A 162 -5.08 12.54 -12.96
N ARG A 163 -6.20 11.82 -13.07
CA ARG A 163 -7.29 11.87 -12.08
C ARG A 163 -6.89 11.38 -10.68
N TYR A 164 -5.79 10.61 -10.55
CA TYR A 164 -5.22 10.19 -9.27
C TYR A 164 -4.03 11.06 -8.87
N VAL A 165 -3.09 11.28 -9.79
CA VAL A 165 -1.84 12.03 -9.54
C VAL A 165 -2.10 13.45 -9.03
N GLN A 166 -3.15 14.12 -9.48
CA GLN A 166 -3.51 15.48 -9.05
C GLN A 166 -3.79 15.62 -7.55
N PHE A 167 -4.09 14.50 -6.85
CA PHE A 167 -4.38 14.49 -5.42
C PHE A 167 -3.17 14.06 -4.57
N TYR A 168 -2.05 13.72 -5.19
CA TYR A 168 -0.88 13.26 -4.45
C TYR A 168 -0.30 14.35 -3.56
N PRO A 169 0.18 14.00 -2.35
CA PRO A 169 0.83 14.95 -1.47
C PRO A 169 1.99 15.67 -2.16
N HIS A 170 2.12 16.98 -1.93
CA HIS A 170 3.18 17.79 -2.56
C HIS A 170 4.60 17.37 -2.17
N PHE A 171 4.78 16.69 -1.05
CA PHE A 171 6.07 16.15 -0.61
C PHE A 171 6.43 14.81 -1.27
N TRP A 172 5.54 14.21 -2.06
CA TRP A 172 5.87 13.09 -2.92
C TRP A 172 6.60 13.59 -4.16
N LYS A 173 7.84 14.07 -3.97
CA LYS A 173 8.58 14.84 -4.99
C LYS A 173 9.20 13.99 -6.10
N THR A 174 9.52 12.73 -5.81
CA THR A 174 10.20 11.87 -6.78
C THR A 174 9.29 10.71 -7.17
N LEU A 175 8.55 10.91 -8.24
CA LEU A 175 7.73 9.90 -8.90
C LEU A 175 8.53 9.23 -9.99
N GLU A 176 8.84 7.95 -9.83
CA GLU A 176 9.43 7.14 -10.88
C GLU A 176 8.38 6.17 -11.42
N TYR A 177 8.13 6.21 -12.72
CA TYR A 177 7.24 5.28 -13.39
C TYR A 177 8.05 4.11 -13.96
N VAL A 178 7.76 2.90 -13.51
CA VAL A 178 8.40 1.70 -14.05
C VAL A 178 7.41 0.94 -14.92
N HIS A 179 7.67 0.92 -16.22
CA HIS A 179 6.91 0.13 -17.19
C HIS A 179 7.49 -1.29 -17.27
N GLY A 180 6.66 -2.30 -17.09
CA GLY A 180 7.06 -3.70 -17.33
C GLY A 180 7.19 -3.99 -18.82
N ASN A 181 8.17 -4.80 -19.20
CA ASN A 181 8.52 -5.13 -20.62
C ASN A 181 7.52 -6.04 -21.34
N GLU A 182 6.37 -6.37 -20.81
CA GLU A 182 5.38 -7.21 -21.48
C GLU A 182 4.02 -6.53 -21.47
N HIS A 183 3.46 -6.28 -22.60
CA HIS A 183 2.11 -5.89 -23.07
C HIS A 183 0.94 -5.75 -22.07
N ARG A 184 1.16 -5.77 -20.78
CA ARG A 184 0.19 -5.45 -19.72
C ARG A 184 0.70 -4.27 -18.90
N ARG A 185 -0.04 -3.19 -18.98
CA ARG A 185 0.16 -1.89 -18.34
C ARG A 185 0.14 -1.98 -16.82
N ASN A 186 1.20 -2.52 -16.21
CA ASN A 186 1.39 -2.41 -14.76
C ASN A 186 2.30 -1.20 -14.49
N SER A 187 1.73 -0.03 -14.41
CA SER A 187 2.47 1.15 -13.96
C SER A 187 2.85 0.95 -12.50
N LEU A 188 4.13 1.00 -12.22
CA LEU A 188 4.68 1.04 -10.88
C LEU A 188 5.09 2.48 -10.61
N VAL A 189 4.52 3.08 -9.59
CA VAL A 189 4.94 4.41 -9.13
C VAL A 189 5.78 4.21 -7.88
N ILE A 190 7.01 4.66 -7.91
CA ILE A 190 7.93 4.59 -6.79
C ILE A 190 8.11 6.00 -6.24
N PHE A 191 7.88 6.16 -4.96
CA PHE A 191 8.30 7.34 -4.22
C PHE A 191 9.54 7.01 -3.44
N ARG A 192 10.57 7.80 -3.63
CA ARG A 192 11.72 7.83 -2.74
C ARG A 192 11.79 9.21 -2.12
N ASN A 193 11.78 9.26 -0.82
CA ASN A 193 12.31 10.41 -0.13
C ASN A 193 13.72 10.04 0.32
N ILE A 194 14.72 10.46 -0.43
CA ILE A 194 16.14 10.25 -0.12
C ILE A 194 16.61 11.57 0.47
N GLN A 195 17.11 11.55 1.70
CA GLN A 195 17.86 12.68 2.21
C GLN A 195 19.12 12.83 1.34
N GLY A 196 19.20 13.94 0.60
CA GLY A 196 20.41 14.38 -0.06
C GLY A 196 21.43 14.87 0.97
#